data_6b4e5a1de55904da90ceaf47f9146f97
#
_entry.id   6b4e5a1de55904da90ceaf47f9146f97
#
_cell.length_a   1.000
_cell.length_b   1.000
_cell.length_c   1.000
_cell.angle_alpha   90.00
_cell.angle_beta   90.00
_cell.angle_gamma   90.00
#
_symmetry.space_group_name_H-M   'P 1'
#
loop_
_entity.id
_entity.type
_entity.pdbx_description
1 polymer ?
#
loop_
_entity_poly.entity_id
_entity_poly.type
_entity_poly.pdbx_seq_one_letter_code
_entity_poly.pdbx_strand_id
1 'polypeptide(L)'
;MEEGGVESVVLSLNRGLVRAGHRSVVISRGGKLVPRIEADGGTHVALDLKSKNPLTYFSRALRLRRVLKSLRLSTSPSIVVCAHSRVPAWLFVWANRALALPWITYAHGANSVSRYSRVMTRGDRVIAPSRFLADYLVENYPDDPRMPPERRLGARLRIVPNGIDLKRFDPERLDLDCVAARRAEWGIRPGDFVTMSVGRITALKGFDAVIRDFAATLPARPRSRLVIIGGADADKQELLADLKRLAKDLGVGDRVVFAGPQSKVPECLSLADEVVSGNTTKPESFGLSVVEAYAMNRPVRVLRKFGGVAEIMDAVAASGQPTLREAVAALYGSDAAMQKTLAVLSEFVI
;
A
#
# COMPACT_ATOMS: atom_id res chain seq x y z
N MET A 1 -2.90 12.94 -6.37
CA MET A 1 -2.36 12.00 -5.37
C MET A 1 -2.98 12.34 -4.02
N GLU A 2 -3.90 11.50 -3.59
CA GLU A 2 -4.54 11.57 -2.27
C GLU A 2 -3.84 10.56 -1.35
N GLU A 3 -4.23 10.47 -0.08
CA GLU A 3 -3.63 9.52 0.86
C GLU A 3 -4.13 8.08 0.59
N GLY A 4 -3.19 7.15 0.44
CA GLY A 4 -3.49 5.73 0.19
C GLY A 4 -2.21 4.89 0.13
N GLY A 5 -2.36 3.57 0.17
CA GLY A 5 -1.22 2.65 0.18
C GLY A 5 -0.35 2.73 -1.08
N VAL A 6 -0.95 2.89 -2.26
CA VAL A 6 -0.20 3.03 -3.53
C VAL A 6 0.56 4.35 -3.55
N GLU A 7 -0.06 5.42 -3.11
CA GLU A 7 0.53 6.75 -3.02
C GLU A 7 1.72 6.77 -2.04
N SER A 8 1.61 6.08 -0.92
CA SER A 8 2.73 5.92 0.03
C SER A 8 3.91 5.18 -0.59
N VAL A 9 3.66 4.14 -1.39
CA VAL A 9 4.71 3.43 -2.14
C VAL A 9 5.38 4.36 -3.15
N VAL A 10 4.61 5.16 -3.90
CA VAL A 10 5.16 6.12 -4.88
C VAL A 10 6.02 7.19 -4.20
N LEU A 11 5.59 7.72 -3.04
CA LEU A 11 6.40 8.67 -2.26
C LEU A 11 7.71 8.05 -1.78
N SER A 12 7.65 6.83 -1.25
CA SER A 12 8.83 6.11 -0.79
C SER A 12 9.81 5.85 -1.94
N LEU A 13 9.29 5.43 -3.09
CA LEU A 13 10.06 5.23 -4.32
C LEU A 13 10.71 6.55 -4.80
N ASN A 14 9.93 7.65 -4.85
CA ASN A 14 10.44 8.98 -5.23
C ASN A 14 11.62 9.38 -4.36
N ARG A 15 11.43 9.36 -3.04
CA ARG A 15 12.49 9.72 -2.07
C ARG A 15 13.72 8.85 -2.21
N GLY A 16 13.53 7.53 -2.36
CA GLY A 16 14.64 6.59 -2.48
C GLY A 16 15.43 6.77 -3.77
N LEU A 17 14.76 6.99 -4.90
CA LEU A 17 15.40 7.27 -6.19
C LEU A 17 16.24 8.56 -6.15
N VAL A 18 15.67 9.63 -5.60
CA VAL A 18 16.39 10.90 -5.47
C VAL A 18 17.62 10.74 -4.58
N ARG A 19 17.52 10.06 -3.45
CA ARG A 19 18.68 9.77 -2.57
C ARG A 19 19.74 8.92 -3.23
N ALA A 20 19.34 8.03 -4.15
CA ALA A 20 20.27 7.23 -4.94
C ALA A 20 20.87 7.98 -6.14
N GLY A 21 20.62 9.30 -6.28
CA GLY A 21 21.15 10.14 -7.36
C GLY A 21 20.36 10.05 -8.67
N HIS A 22 19.21 9.39 -8.68
CA HIS A 22 18.36 9.31 -9.86
C HIS A 22 17.37 10.48 -9.93
N ARG A 23 17.06 10.93 -11.14
CA ARG A 23 15.96 11.87 -11.36
C ARG A 23 14.62 11.15 -11.28
N SER A 24 13.77 11.54 -10.33
CA SER A 24 12.43 11.00 -10.18
C SER A 24 11.40 11.98 -10.76
N VAL A 25 10.54 11.50 -11.67
CA VAL A 25 9.45 12.28 -12.26
C VAL A 25 8.13 11.55 -12.03
N VAL A 26 7.23 12.15 -11.25
CA VAL A 26 5.91 11.59 -10.96
C VAL A 26 4.86 12.26 -11.83
N ILE A 27 4.19 11.48 -12.67
CA ILE A 27 3.13 11.97 -13.56
C ILE A 27 1.78 11.58 -12.96
N SER A 28 0.97 12.56 -12.56
CA SER A 28 -0.35 12.32 -11.99
C SER A 28 -1.28 13.53 -12.18
N ARG A 29 -2.56 13.36 -11.84
CA ARG A 29 -3.55 14.46 -11.86
C ARG A 29 -3.25 15.57 -10.83
N GLY A 30 -2.27 15.37 -9.95
CA GLY A 30 -2.03 16.26 -8.80
C GLY A 30 -2.69 15.72 -7.51
N GLY A 31 -2.76 16.55 -6.48
CA GLY A 31 -3.35 16.25 -5.17
C GLY A 31 -2.44 16.62 -4.01
N LYS A 32 -2.89 16.35 -2.77
CA LYS A 32 -2.27 16.80 -1.51
C LYS A 32 -0.80 16.38 -1.33
N LEU A 33 -0.38 15.31 -2.00
CA LEU A 33 0.98 14.75 -1.84
C LEU A 33 2.02 15.34 -2.82
N VAL A 34 1.61 16.21 -3.75
CA VAL A 34 2.54 16.85 -4.71
C VAL A 34 3.62 17.66 -4.01
N PRO A 35 3.31 18.54 -3.04
CA PRO A 35 4.35 19.31 -2.33
C PRO A 35 5.40 18.42 -1.66
N ARG A 36 4.99 17.22 -1.23
CA ARG A 36 5.90 16.25 -0.59
C ARG A 36 6.83 15.57 -1.59
N ILE A 37 6.35 15.29 -2.82
CA ILE A 37 7.19 14.78 -3.91
C ILE A 37 8.30 15.78 -4.23
N GLU A 38 7.95 17.07 -4.34
CA GLU A 38 8.87 18.16 -4.68
C GLU A 38 9.84 18.46 -3.53
N ALA A 39 9.35 18.45 -2.28
CA ALA A 39 10.20 18.59 -1.10
C ALA A 39 11.22 17.45 -0.95
N ASP A 40 10.88 16.25 -1.39
CA ASP A 40 11.78 15.10 -1.45
C ASP A 40 12.74 15.15 -2.67
N GLY A 41 12.73 16.23 -3.48
CA GLY A 41 13.60 16.44 -4.64
C GLY A 41 13.12 15.83 -5.95
N GLY A 42 11.91 15.28 -6.00
CA GLY A 42 11.29 14.80 -7.23
C GLY A 42 10.65 15.93 -8.06
N THR A 43 10.25 15.59 -9.26
CA THR A 43 9.52 16.52 -10.14
C THR A 43 8.10 15.99 -10.35
N HIS A 44 7.08 16.85 -10.23
CA HIS A 44 5.70 16.47 -10.56
C HIS A 44 5.29 17.06 -11.92
N VAL A 45 4.66 16.20 -12.75
CA VAL A 45 4.04 16.61 -14.03
C VAL A 45 2.55 16.38 -13.94
N ALA A 46 1.77 17.44 -14.03
CA ALA A 46 0.32 17.37 -13.95
C ALA A 46 -0.27 16.84 -15.28
N LEU A 47 -0.82 15.62 -15.24
CA LEU A 47 -1.54 15.00 -16.34
C LEU A 47 -2.62 14.06 -15.80
N ASP A 48 -3.86 14.23 -16.24
CA ASP A 48 -4.94 13.33 -15.84
C ASP A 48 -4.81 11.97 -16.53
N LEU A 49 -4.25 11.02 -15.80
CA LEU A 49 -4.13 9.62 -16.21
C LEU A 49 -5.23 8.72 -15.65
N LYS A 50 -6.15 9.24 -14.82
CA LYS A 50 -7.13 8.42 -14.08
C LYS A 50 -8.47 8.28 -14.79
N SER A 51 -8.85 9.23 -15.63
CA SER A 51 -10.15 9.23 -16.29
C SER A 51 -10.31 8.00 -17.21
N LYS A 52 -11.47 7.35 -17.13
CA LYS A 52 -11.86 6.22 -17.97
C LYS A 52 -12.64 6.64 -19.23
N ASN A 53 -12.79 7.94 -19.47
CA ASN A 53 -13.53 8.44 -20.62
C ASN A 53 -12.82 8.05 -21.94
N PRO A 54 -13.44 7.22 -22.79
CA PRO A 54 -12.83 6.75 -24.04
C PRO A 54 -12.60 7.88 -25.04
N LEU A 55 -13.43 8.93 -25.05
CA LEU A 55 -13.30 10.07 -25.96
C LEU A 55 -12.01 10.88 -25.73
N THR A 56 -11.51 10.89 -24.49
CA THR A 56 -10.27 11.61 -24.15
C THR A 56 -9.04 10.69 -24.09
N TYR A 57 -9.23 9.39 -24.34
CA TYR A 57 -8.16 8.42 -24.18
C TYR A 57 -6.96 8.72 -25.09
N PHE A 58 -7.21 8.91 -26.39
CA PHE A 58 -6.15 9.18 -27.38
C PHE A 58 -5.44 10.51 -27.13
N SER A 59 -6.19 11.58 -26.82
CA SER A 59 -5.58 12.87 -26.51
C SER A 59 -4.67 12.81 -25.29
N ARG A 60 -5.05 12.05 -24.25
CA ARG A 60 -4.23 11.84 -23.05
C ARG A 60 -2.99 10.97 -23.35
N ALA A 61 -3.14 9.93 -24.16
CA ALA A 61 -2.00 9.11 -24.58
C ALA A 61 -1.01 9.93 -25.42
N LEU A 62 -1.50 10.82 -26.30
CA LEU A 62 -0.65 11.74 -27.07
C LEU A 62 0.05 12.78 -26.16
N ARG A 63 -0.64 13.32 -25.16
CA ARG A 63 -0.01 14.20 -24.16
C ARG A 63 1.06 13.47 -23.37
N LEU A 64 0.77 12.26 -22.89
CA LEU A 64 1.75 11.41 -22.21
C LEU A 64 2.99 11.16 -23.10
N ARG A 65 2.77 10.82 -24.37
CA ARG A 65 3.85 10.62 -25.34
C ARG A 65 4.73 11.86 -25.52
N ARG A 66 4.12 13.06 -25.59
CA ARG A 66 4.89 14.32 -25.67
C ARG A 66 5.75 14.57 -24.44
N VAL A 67 5.19 14.34 -23.24
CA VAL A 67 5.93 14.44 -21.97
C VAL A 67 7.10 13.45 -21.95
N LEU A 68 6.87 12.18 -22.28
CA LEU A 68 7.92 11.16 -22.31
C LEU A 68 9.01 11.49 -23.34
N LYS A 69 8.63 12.00 -24.53
CA LYS A 69 9.57 12.44 -25.55
C LYS A 69 10.43 13.61 -25.06
N SER A 70 9.84 14.60 -24.41
CA SER A 70 10.55 15.74 -23.82
C SER A 70 11.54 15.28 -22.75
N LEU A 71 11.11 14.38 -21.85
CA LEU A 71 12.00 13.81 -20.83
C LEU A 71 13.17 13.05 -21.47
N ARG A 72 12.93 12.26 -22.52
CA ARG A 72 13.99 11.51 -23.24
C ARG A 72 15.03 12.44 -23.85
N LEU A 73 14.62 13.60 -24.37
CA LEU A 73 15.53 14.59 -24.96
C LEU A 73 16.35 15.38 -23.93
N SER A 74 15.81 15.52 -22.72
CA SER A 74 16.43 16.30 -21.63
C SER A 74 17.30 15.48 -20.67
N THR A 75 17.31 14.15 -20.81
CA THR A 75 18.04 13.22 -19.95
C THR A 75 18.89 12.28 -20.78
N SER A 76 20.15 12.14 -20.45
CA SER A 76 21.02 11.09 -20.99
C SER A 76 21.29 10.09 -19.87
N PRO A 77 21.34 8.80 -20.10
CA PRO A 77 20.93 8.03 -21.26
C PRO A 77 19.73 7.09 -21.06
N SER A 78 19.18 6.84 -19.89
CA SER A 78 18.14 5.82 -19.73
C SER A 78 16.94 6.26 -18.89
N ILE A 79 15.74 6.19 -19.49
CA ILE A 79 14.47 6.38 -18.82
C ILE A 79 13.81 5.01 -18.64
N VAL A 80 13.42 4.69 -17.39
CA VAL A 80 12.55 3.55 -17.08
C VAL A 80 11.21 4.09 -16.59
N VAL A 81 10.12 3.63 -17.16
CA VAL A 81 8.76 4.05 -16.78
C VAL A 81 8.14 3.05 -15.82
N CYS A 82 7.68 3.53 -14.67
CA CYS A 82 7.02 2.72 -13.66
C CYS A 82 5.50 2.99 -13.65
N ALA A 83 4.69 1.98 -13.99
CA ALA A 83 3.24 2.08 -14.00
C ALA A 83 2.62 1.42 -12.76
N HIS A 84 1.94 2.22 -11.93
CA HIS A 84 1.37 1.79 -10.65
C HIS A 84 -0.13 1.48 -10.69
N SER A 85 -0.79 1.65 -11.84
CA SER A 85 -2.21 1.34 -11.99
C SER A 85 -2.61 1.08 -13.44
N ARG A 86 -3.76 0.45 -13.62
CA ARG A 86 -4.21 -0.08 -14.92
C ARG A 86 -4.42 0.99 -15.99
N VAL A 87 -5.08 2.12 -15.68
CA VAL A 87 -5.35 3.17 -16.69
C VAL A 87 -4.06 3.82 -17.17
N PRO A 88 -3.15 4.29 -16.31
CA PRO A 88 -1.83 4.76 -16.73
C PRO A 88 -1.03 3.74 -17.53
N ALA A 89 -1.06 2.46 -17.11
CA ALA A 89 -0.36 1.40 -17.84
C ALA A 89 -0.90 1.23 -19.27
N TRP A 90 -2.21 1.25 -19.48
CA TRP A 90 -2.81 1.20 -20.83
C TRP A 90 -2.46 2.44 -21.65
N LEU A 91 -2.53 3.64 -21.06
CA LEU A 91 -2.13 4.87 -21.75
C LEU A 91 -0.66 4.83 -22.15
N PHE A 92 0.20 4.29 -21.25
CA PHE A 92 1.61 4.11 -21.54
C PHE A 92 1.86 3.12 -22.68
N VAL A 93 1.23 1.94 -22.67
CA VAL A 93 1.35 0.95 -23.78
C VAL A 93 1.06 1.60 -25.13
N TRP A 94 0.07 2.49 -25.20
CA TRP A 94 -0.25 3.19 -26.43
C TRP A 94 0.76 4.30 -26.78
N ALA A 95 1.13 5.12 -25.80
CA ALA A 95 2.11 6.20 -25.96
C ALA A 95 3.49 5.65 -26.37
N ASN A 96 3.86 4.50 -25.83
CA ASN A 96 5.19 3.89 -25.97
C ASN A 96 5.43 3.19 -27.32
N ARG A 97 4.38 2.95 -28.13
CA ARG A 97 4.53 2.25 -29.42
C ARG A 97 5.62 2.81 -30.34
N ALA A 98 5.90 4.11 -30.24
CA ALA A 98 6.91 4.79 -31.05
C ALA A 98 8.12 5.27 -30.25
N LEU A 99 8.15 5.04 -28.94
CA LEU A 99 9.25 5.47 -28.06
C LEU A 99 10.14 4.31 -27.65
N ALA A 100 9.60 3.10 -27.60
CA ALA A 100 10.28 1.88 -27.19
C ALA A 100 11.04 2.03 -25.84
N LEU A 101 10.44 2.77 -24.88
CA LEU A 101 11.02 2.95 -23.56
C LEU A 101 10.82 1.68 -22.71
N PRO A 102 11.81 1.24 -21.95
CA PRO A 102 11.65 0.16 -20.99
C PRO A 102 10.69 0.57 -19.88
N TRP A 103 9.94 -0.41 -19.35
CA TRP A 103 8.97 -0.13 -18.33
C TRP A 103 8.75 -1.26 -17.34
N ILE A 104 8.34 -0.88 -16.16
CA ILE A 104 8.00 -1.76 -15.04
C ILE A 104 6.54 -1.56 -14.69
N THR A 105 5.82 -2.64 -14.42
CA THR A 105 4.51 -2.58 -13.78
C THR A 105 4.63 -2.95 -12.32
N TYR A 106 4.08 -2.10 -11.43
CA TYR A 106 3.95 -2.38 -10.01
C TYR A 106 2.55 -2.92 -9.72
N ALA A 107 2.43 -4.20 -9.45
CA ALA A 107 1.18 -4.82 -9.05
C ALA A 107 0.94 -4.57 -7.56
N HIS A 108 -0.08 -3.77 -7.21
CA HIS A 108 -0.40 -3.44 -5.83
C HIS A 108 -1.53 -4.28 -5.23
N GLY A 109 -2.23 -5.05 -6.06
CA GLY A 109 -3.37 -5.83 -5.59
C GLY A 109 -3.79 -6.94 -6.54
N ALA A 110 -4.41 -7.97 -5.99
CA ALA A 110 -5.08 -9.05 -6.73
C ALA A 110 -6.36 -8.48 -7.39
N ASN A 111 -6.18 -7.80 -8.53
CA ASN A 111 -7.29 -7.25 -9.29
C ASN A 111 -8.14 -8.37 -9.89
N SER A 112 -9.43 -8.09 -10.13
CA SER A 112 -10.29 -9.02 -10.86
C SER A 112 -9.67 -9.43 -12.20
N VAL A 113 -9.67 -10.73 -12.47
CA VAL A 113 -9.10 -11.31 -13.70
C VAL A 113 -9.87 -10.81 -14.91
N SER A 114 -9.19 -10.14 -15.81
CA SER A 114 -9.77 -9.60 -17.04
C SER A 114 -8.69 -9.21 -18.05
N ARG A 115 -9.08 -9.08 -19.32
CA ARG A 115 -8.20 -8.52 -20.36
C ARG A 115 -7.70 -7.11 -19.99
N TYR A 116 -8.52 -6.32 -19.31
CA TYR A 116 -8.16 -5.00 -18.84
C TYR A 116 -7.08 -5.04 -17.76
N SER A 117 -7.20 -5.94 -16.79
CA SER A 117 -6.22 -6.08 -15.70
C SER A 117 -4.90 -6.72 -16.16
N ARG A 118 -4.90 -7.49 -17.26
CA ARG A 118 -3.70 -8.11 -17.85
C ARG A 118 -2.60 -7.10 -18.17
N VAL A 119 -2.91 -5.81 -18.36
CA VAL A 119 -1.89 -4.79 -18.62
C VAL A 119 -0.83 -4.71 -17.51
N MET A 120 -1.21 -5.04 -16.28
CA MET A 120 -0.29 -5.03 -15.14
C MET A 120 0.74 -6.17 -15.15
N THR A 121 0.63 -7.11 -16.09
CA THR A 121 1.61 -8.19 -16.32
C THR A 121 2.45 -7.96 -17.58
N ARG A 122 2.32 -6.80 -18.26
CA ARG A 122 2.95 -6.54 -19.55
C ARG A 122 4.26 -5.77 -19.48
N GLY A 123 4.67 -5.28 -18.30
CA GLY A 123 5.97 -4.62 -18.12
C GLY A 123 7.14 -5.52 -18.52
N ASP A 124 8.26 -4.95 -18.95
CA ASP A 124 9.51 -5.69 -19.17
C ASP A 124 9.98 -6.34 -17.88
N ARG A 125 9.65 -5.72 -16.72
CA ARG A 125 9.63 -6.33 -15.40
C ARG A 125 8.30 -6.06 -14.73
N VAL A 126 7.89 -6.99 -13.86
CA VAL A 126 6.66 -6.90 -13.07
C VAL A 126 7.04 -7.02 -11.60
N ILE A 127 6.80 -5.99 -10.84
CA ILE A 127 7.07 -5.99 -9.40
C ILE A 127 5.79 -6.37 -8.65
N ALA A 128 5.89 -7.35 -7.77
CA ALA A 128 4.85 -7.74 -6.81
C ALA A 128 5.40 -7.60 -5.38
N PRO A 129 4.61 -7.10 -4.40
CA PRO A 129 5.07 -6.89 -3.02
C PRO A 129 5.16 -8.16 -2.18
N SER A 130 4.68 -9.30 -2.70
CA SER A 130 4.63 -10.58 -2.00
C SER A 130 4.68 -11.73 -2.99
N ARG A 131 5.06 -12.92 -2.51
CA ARG A 131 4.96 -14.16 -3.27
C ARG A 131 3.51 -14.47 -3.61
N PHE A 132 2.60 -14.30 -2.65
CA PHE A 132 1.16 -14.48 -2.87
C PHE A 132 0.67 -13.72 -4.12
N LEU A 133 1.04 -12.44 -4.26
CA LEU A 133 0.59 -11.68 -5.43
C LEU A 133 1.31 -12.11 -6.71
N ALA A 134 2.59 -12.48 -6.60
CA ALA A 134 3.35 -13.02 -7.73
C ALA A 134 2.70 -14.30 -8.28
N ASP A 135 2.39 -15.27 -7.41
CA ASP A 135 1.75 -16.54 -7.74
C ASP A 135 0.33 -16.29 -8.31
N TYR A 136 -0.45 -15.41 -7.68
CA TYR A 136 -1.76 -14.99 -8.20
C TYR A 136 -1.67 -14.47 -9.64
N LEU A 137 -0.65 -13.67 -9.96
CA LEU A 137 -0.49 -13.14 -11.32
C LEU A 137 -0.13 -14.24 -12.32
N VAL A 138 0.75 -15.16 -11.97
CA VAL A 138 1.14 -16.29 -12.86
C VAL A 138 -0.05 -17.22 -13.11
N GLU A 139 -0.77 -17.56 -12.07
CA GLU A 139 -1.93 -18.47 -12.17
C GLU A 139 -3.07 -17.89 -13.01
N ASN A 140 -3.36 -16.59 -12.85
CA ASN A 140 -4.52 -15.96 -13.48
C ASN A 140 -4.24 -15.30 -14.82
N TYR A 141 -2.96 -15.13 -15.20
CA TYR A 141 -2.55 -14.55 -16.47
C TYR A 141 -1.51 -15.44 -17.17
N PRO A 142 -1.86 -16.68 -17.54
CA PRO A 142 -0.93 -17.60 -18.17
C PRO A 142 -0.39 -17.02 -19.47
N ASP A 143 0.88 -17.28 -19.71
CA ASP A 143 1.57 -16.94 -20.96
C ASP A 143 1.18 -17.88 -22.09
N ASP A 144 1.34 -17.42 -23.34
CA ASP A 144 1.28 -18.31 -24.49
C ASP A 144 2.41 -19.35 -24.39
N PRO A 145 2.13 -20.65 -24.46
CA PRO A 145 3.17 -21.69 -24.40
C PRO A 145 4.30 -21.53 -25.43
N ARG A 146 4.02 -20.87 -26.56
CA ARG A 146 4.99 -20.57 -27.62
C ARG A 146 5.90 -19.39 -27.30
N MET A 147 5.59 -18.63 -26.23
CA MET A 147 6.41 -17.49 -25.82
C MET A 147 7.77 -18.00 -25.28
N PRO A 148 8.89 -17.39 -25.71
CA PRO A 148 10.20 -17.70 -25.16
C PRO A 148 10.23 -17.64 -23.65
N PRO A 149 10.92 -18.59 -22.96
CA PRO A 149 10.93 -18.69 -21.50
C PRO A 149 11.26 -17.38 -20.79
N GLU A 150 12.25 -16.63 -21.28
CA GLU A 150 12.73 -15.36 -20.73
C GLU A 150 11.69 -14.23 -20.83
N ARG A 151 10.71 -14.35 -21.73
CA ARG A 151 9.60 -13.40 -21.91
C ARG A 151 8.36 -13.77 -21.09
N ARG A 152 8.31 -14.97 -20.53
CA ARG A 152 7.19 -15.41 -19.71
C ARG A 152 7.08 -14.58 -18.43
N LEU A 153 5.88 -14.45 -17.91
CA LEU A 153 5.60 -13.62 -16.75
C LEU A 153 6.47 -14.03 -15.56
N GLY A 154 6.60 -15.33 -15.28
CA GLY A 154 7.44 -15.83 -14.18
C GLY A 154 8.90 -15.36 -14.26
N ALA A 155 9.49 -15.34 -15.46
CA ALA A 155 10.87 -14.86 -15.66
C ALA A 155 11.00 -13.32 -15.46
N ARG A 156 9.93 -12.58 -15.70
CA ARG A 156 9.89 -11.11 -15.57
C ARG A 156 9.43 -10.61 -14.20
N LEU A 157 8.87 -11.49 -13.37
CA LEU A 157 8.43 -11.16 -12.02
C LEU A 157 9.61 -10.93 -11.07
N ARG A 158 9.47 -9.89 -10.25
CA ARG A 158 10.40 -9.57 -9.15
C ARG A 158 9.57 -9.33 -7.89
N ILE A 159 9.95 -9.98 -6.79
CA ILE A 159 9.30 -9.76 -5.50
C ILE A 159 10.06 -8.66 -4.77
N VAL A 160 9.42 -7.50 -4.66
CA VAL A 160 9.96 -6.34 -3.95
C VAL A 160 8.92 -5.90 -2.92
N PRO A 161 9.08 -6.24 -1.64
CA PRO A 161 8.18 -5.82 -0.58
C PRO A 161 8.05 -4.30 -0.51
N ASN A 162 6.87 -3.82 -0.11
CA ASN A 162 6.71 -2.39 0.15
C ASN A 162 7.54 -1.98 1.37
N GLY A 163 8.30 -0.91 1.22
CA GLY A 163 9.11 -0.35 2.29
C GLY A 163 8.30 0.50 3.26
N ILE A 164 8.71 0.48 4.54
CA ILE A 164 8.16 1.36 5.58
C ILE A 164 9.18 2.41 6.02
N ASP A 165 8.71 3.63 6.22
CA ASP A 165 9.51 4.73 6.76
C ASP A 165 9.63 4.59 8.29
N LEU A 166 10.71 3.97 8.76
CA LEU A 166 10.98 3.73 10.17
C LEU A 166 11.27 5.01 10.97
N LYS A 167 11.57 6.14 10.30
CA LYS A 167 11.72 7.43 10.98
C LYS A 167 10.36 8.04 11.31
N ARG A 168 9.35 7.75 10.47
CA ARG A 168 7.96 8.12 10.72
C ARG A 168 7.31 7.18 11.74
N PHE A 169 7.51 5.87 11.58
CA PHE A 169 6.97 4.84 12.49
C PHE A 169 8.04 4.53 13.56
N ASP A 170 8.23 5.48 14.48
CA ASP A 170 9.22 5.40 15.53
C ASP A 170 8.56 5.61 16.91
N PRO A 171 8.50 4.58 17.75
CA PRO A 171 7.90 4.70 19.08
C PRO A 171 8.61 5.68 20.02
N GLU A 172 9.88 6.04 19.71
CA GLU A 172 10.67 6.97 20.49
C GLU A 172 10.50 8.44 20.04
N ARG A 173 9.80 8.68 18.91
CA ARG A 173 9.64 10.01 18.29
C ARG A 173 8.20 10.45 18.17
N LEU A 174 7.37 10.07 19.11
CA LEU A 174 5.96 10.38 19.12
C LEU A 174 5.70 11.81 19.60
N ASP A 175 4.69 12.44 19.03
CA ASP A 175 4.08 13.64 19.58
C ASP A 175 3.18 13.23 20.76
N LEU A 176 3.71 13.38 21.98
CA LEU A 176 3.03 12.95 23.20
C LEU A 176 1.75 13.74 23.48
N ASP A 177 1.69 15.00 23.06
CA ASP A 177 0.46 15.82 23.20
C ASP A 177 -0.63 15.27 22.28
N CYS A 178 -0.26 14.86 21.07
CA CYS A 178 -1.18 14.18 20.16
C CYS A 178 -1.65 12.83 20.72
N VAL A 179 -0.76 12.04 21.31
CA VAL A 179 -1.11 10.76 21.96
C VAL A 179 -2.09 10.99 23.11
N ALA A 180 -1.83 11.98 23.98
CA ALA A 180 -2.71 12.32 25.09
C ALA A 180 -4.08 12.80 24.62
N ALA A 181 -4.12 13.66 23.58
CA ALA A 181 -5.35 14.15 22.99
C ALA A 181 -6.19 13.00 22.41
N ARG A 182 -5.57 12.04 21.67
CA ARG A 182 -6.27 10.87 21.14
C ARG A 182 -6.78 9.94 22.24
N ARG A 183 -5.99 9.72 23.29
CA ARG A 183 -6.42 8.95 24.45
C ARG A 183 -7.69 9.53 25.07
N ALA A 184 -7.74 10.83 25.27
CA ALA A 184 -8.90 11.53 25.83
C ALA A 184 -10.10 11.48 24.88
N GLU A 185 -9.89 11.84 23.59
CA GLU A 185 -10.95 11.85 22.56
C GLU A 185 -11.62 10.46 22.41
N TRP A 186 -10.84 9.40 22.46
CA TRP A 186 -11.35 8.04 22.29
C TRP A 186 -11.80 7.41 23.62
N GLY A 187 -11.76 8.18 24.72
CA GLY A 187 -12.18 7.74 26.04
C GLY A 187 -11.40 6.55 26.60
N ILE A 188 -10.13 6.39 26.19
CA ILE A 188 -9.25 5.32 26.68
C ILE A 188 -8.81 5.66 28.11
N ARG A 189 -9.22 4.84 29.08
CA ARG A 189 -8.90 5.00 30.50
C ARG A 189 -7.63 4.23 30.88
N PRO A 190 -6.97 4.60 31.96
CA PRO A 190 -5.87 3.80 32.51
C PRO A 190 -6.32 2.35 32.79
N GLY A 191 -5.56 1.38 32.25
CA GLY A 191 -5.85 -0.04 32.37
C GLY A 191 -6.92 -0.59 31.40
N ASP A 192 -7.40 0.20 30.44
CA ASP A 192 -8.17 -0.34 29.32
C ASP A 192 -7.24 -1.08 28.36
N PHE A 193 -7.69 -2.24 27.87
CA PHE A 193 -7.03 -2.96 26.78
C PHE A 193 -7.53 -2.43 25.44
N VAL A 194 -6.62 -1.90 24.62
CA VAL A 194 -6.97 -1.24 23.36
C VAL A 194 -6.66 -2.16 22.19
N THR A 195 -7.71 -2.67 21.57
CA THR A 195 -7.64 -3.33 20.25
C THR A 195 -7.80 -2.28 19.17
N MET A 196 -6.93 -2.30 18.15
CA MET A 196 -6.98 -1.34 17.07
C MET A 196 -7.08 -2.03 15.72
N SER A 197 -7.83 -1.45 14.78
CA SER A 197 -7.88 -1.93 13.39
C SER A 197 -7.71 -0.75 12.44
N VAL A 198 -6.80 -0.88 11.46
CA VAL A 198 -6.38 0.23 10.60
C VAL A 198 -6.61 -0.09 9.12
N GLY A 199 -7.31 0.81 8.42
CA GLY A 199 -7.52 0.71 6.98
C GLY A 199 -8.73 1.50 6.50
N ARG A 200 -8.82 1.73 5.19
CA ARG A 200 -10.03 2.35 4.60
C ARG A 200 -11.26 1.51 4.86
N ILE A 201 -12.39 2.15 5.12
CA ILE A 201 -13.67 1.45 5.32
C ILE A 201 -14.11 0.84 3.97
N THR A 202 -13.85 -0.44 3.82
CA THR A 202 -14.22 -1.25 2.66
C THR A 202 -14.56 -2.65 3.11
N ALA A 203 -15.42 -3.35 2.37
CA ALA A 203 -15.77 -4.74 2.67
C ALA A 203 -14.54 -5.68 2.74
N LEU A 204 -13.49 -5.35 1.98
CA LEU A 204 -12.23 -6.12 1.98
C LEU A 204 -11.55 -6.11 3.37
N LYS A 205 -11.68 -5.04 4.14
CA LYS A 205 -10.99 -4.89 5.44
C LYS A 205 -11.65 -5.67 6.58
N GLY A 206 -12.87 -6.18 6.38
CA GLY A 206 -13.56 -7.05 7.33
C GLY A 206 -13.79 -6.44 8.71
N PHE A 207 -14.09 -5.13 8.79
CA PHE A 207 -14.34 -4.48 10.08
C PHE A 207 -15.58 -5.04 10.80
N ASP A 208 -16.52 -5.60 10.07
CA ASP A 208 -17.65 -6.34 10.62
C ASP A 208 -17.19 -7.59 11.41
N ALA A 209 -16.25 -8.34 10.87
CA ALA A 209 -15.63 -9.47 11.55
C ALA A 209 -14.84 -9.02 12.79
N VAL A 210 -14.11 -7.88 12.70
CA VAL A 210 -13.38 -7.31 13.85
C VAL A 210 -14.34 -6.91 14.97
N ILE A 211 -15.47 -6.26 14.66
CA ILE A 211 -16.45 -5.85 15.65
C ILE A 211 -17.09 -7.08 16.34
N ARG A 212 -17.42 -8.14 15.58
CA ARG A 212 -17.96 -9.39 16.14
C ARG A 212 -16.93 -10.10 17.02
N ASP A 213 -15.68 -10.19 16.59
CA ASP A 213 -14.59 -10.77 17.36
C ASP A 213 -14.36 -9.99 18.65
N PHE A 214 -14.34 -8.65 18.58
CA PHE A 214 -14.22 -7.78 19.76
C PHE A 214 -15.37 -8.02 20.74
N ALA A 215 -16.61 -8.08 20.27
CA ALA A 215 -17.76 -8.36 21.13
C ALA A 215 -17.64 -9.72 21.84
N ALA A 216 -17.15 -10.74 21.13
CA ALA A 216 -16.93 -12.07 21.70
C ALA A 216 -15.80 -12.11 22.74
N THR A 217 -14.82 -11.19 22.68
CA THR A 217 -13.70 -11.12 23.66
C THR A 217 -14.04 -10.36 24.94
N LEU A 218 -15.08 -9.52 24.93
CA LEU A 218 -15.45 -8.67 26.07
C LEU A 218 -15.71 -9.42 27.40
N PRO A 219 -16.34 -10.60 27.42
CA PRO A 219 -16.55 -11.33 28.70
C PRO A 219 -15.23 -11.67 29.40
N ALA A 220 -14.18 -11.98 28.61
CA ALA A 220 -12.85 -12.28 29.15
C ALA A 220 -12.02 -11.00 29.45
N ARG A 221 -12.35 -9.90 28.78
CA ARG A 221 -11.62 -8.62 28.90
C ARG A 221 -12.62 -7.46 29.01
N PRO A 222 -13.32 -7.31 30.13
CA PRO A 222 -14.42 -6.35 30.28
C PRO A 222 -13.98 -4.88 30.18
N ARG A 223 -12.70 -4.61 30.37
CA ARG A 223 -12.11 -3.27 30.23
C ARG A 223 -11.37 -3.13 28.88
N SER A 224 -12.05 -3.45 27.77
CA SER A 224 -11.47 -3.31 26.42
C SER A 224 -12.17 -2.21 25.62
N ARG A 225 -11.41 -1.62 24.70
CA ARG A 225 -11.92 -0.72 23.65
C ARG A 225 -11.43 -1.17 22.29
N LEU A 226 -12.30 -1.01 21.30
CA LEU A 226 -11.95 -1.17 19.89
C LEU A 226 -11.86 0.22 19.24
N VAL A 227 -10.73 0.52 18.61
CA VAL A 227 -10.56 1.74 17.81
C VAL A 227 -10.36 1.36 16.34
N ILE A 228 -11.26 1.83 15.48
CA ILE A 228 -11.21 1.63 14.03
C ILE A 228 -10.71 2.93 13.38
N ILE A 229 -9.52 2.86 12.79
CA ILE A 229 -8.87 4.00 12.12
C ILE A 229 -9.00 3.84 10.61
N GLY A 230 -9.60 4.83 9.97
CA GLY A 230 -9.70 4.93 8.53
C GLY A 230 -10.93 5.66 8.05
N GLY A 231 -10.82 6.23 6.85
CA GLY A 231 -11.92 6.95 6.22
C GLY A 231 -12.82 6.04 5.39
N ALA A 232 -14.08 6.46 5.25
CA ALA A 232 -15.00 5.92 4.26
C ALA A 232 -15.11 6.91 3.09
N ASP A 233 -14.85 6.45 1.86
CA ASP A 233 -15.10 7.24 0.66
C ASP A 233 -16.62 7.55 0.54
N ALA A 234 -16.99 8.52 -0.28
CA ALA A 234 -18.39 8.98 -0.40
C ALA A 234 -19.36 7.82 -0.73
N ASP A 235 -18.92 6.85 -1.53
CA ASP A 235 -19.67 5.65 -1.91
C ASP A 235 -19.63 4.54 -0.84
N LYS A 236 -19.01 4.76 0.31
CA LYS A 236 -18.86 3.81 1.43
C LYS A 236 -19.46 4.32 2.75
N GLN A 237 -20.18 5.42 2.73
CA GLN A 237 -20.82 5.97 3.93
C GLN A 237 -21.90 5.03 4.49
N GLU A 238 -22.63 4.33 3.63
CA GLU A 238 -23.62 3.33 4.03
C GLU A 238 -22.94 2.16 4.78
N LEU A 239 -21.82 1.65 4.26
CA LEU A 239 -21.05 0.61 4.95
C LEU A 239 -20.57 1.08 6.34
N LEU A 240 -20.13 2.33 6.49
CA LEU A 240 -19.76 2.87 7.79
C LEU A 240 -20.97 2.93 8.74
N ALA A 241 -22.16 3.31 8.24
CA ALA A 241 -23.38 3.33 9.02
C ALA A 241 -23.78 1.91 9.48
N ASP A 242 -23.63 0.92 8.60
CA ASP A 242 -23.90 -0.49 8.91
C ASP A 242 -22.96 -1.03 9.99
N LEU A 243 -21.67 -0.69 9.93
CA LEU A 243 -20.69 -1.07 10.97
C LEU A 243 -21.04 -0.46 12.33
N LYS A 244 -21.47 0.81 12.36
CA LYS A 244 -21.91 1.48 13.60
C LYS A 244 -23.16 0.82 14.16
N ARG A 245 -24.12 0.46 13.30
CA ARG A 245 -25.34 -0.26 13.68
C ARG A 245 -24.98 -1.63 14.25
N LEU A 246 -24.12 -2.39 13.57
CA LEU A 246 -23.63 -3.69 14.04
C LEU A 246 -23.02 -3.59 15.45
N ALA A 247 -22.18 -2.59 15.73
CA ALA A 247 -21.61 -2.40 17.06
C ALA A 247 -22.69 -2.14 18.12
N LYS A 248 -23.73 -1.37 17.78
CA LYS A 248 -24.87 -1.10 18.66
C LYS A 248 -25.68 -2.37 18.91
N ASP A 249 -26.02 -3.11 17.87
CA ASP A 249 -26.82 -4.34 17.94
C ASP A 249 -26.14 -5.44 18.75
N LEU A 250 -24.81 -5.46 18.75
CA LEU A 250 -24.01 -6.36 19.59
C LEU A 250 -23.79 -5.84 21.03
N GLY A 251 -24.37 -4.69 21.39
CA GLY A 251 -24.23 -4.10 22.73
C GLY A 251 -22.82 -3.56 23.04
N VAL A 252 -21.99 -3.30 22.01
CA VAL A 252 -20.62 -2.82 22.19
C VAL A 252 -20.40 -1.40 21.67
N GLY A 253 -21.46 -0.69 21.26
CA GLY A 253 -21.39 0.61 20.62
C GLY A 253 -20.58 1.64 21.40
N ASP A 254 -20.72 1.70 22.73
CA ASP A 254 -19.99 2.64 23.60
C ASP A 254 -18.50 2.30 23.78
N ARG A 255 -18.08 1.13 23.30
CA ARG A 255 -16.71 0.63 23.39
C ARG A 255 -16.00 0.59 22.05
N VAL A 256 -16.71 0.88 20.94
CA VAL A 256 -16.17 0.94 19.60
C VAL A 256 -16.07 2.39 19.13
N VAL A 257 -14.85 2.84 18.90
CA VAL A 257 -14.56 4.18 18.41
C VAL A 257 -14.26 4.10 16.89
N PHE A 258 -15.03 4.82 16.10
CA PHE A 258 -14.75 5.04 14.67
C PHE A 258 -13.98 6.36 14.54
N ALA A 259 -12.66 6.28 14.59
CA ALA A 259 -11.76 7.44 14.69
C ALA A 259 -11.60 8.24 13.38
N GLY A 260 -12.18 7.74 12.27
CA GLY A 260 -12.00 8.37 10.97
C GLY A 260 -10.55 8.31 10.45
N PRO A 261 -10.24 9.06 9.38
CA PRO A 261 -8.88 9.13 8.85
C PRO A 261 -7.96 9.90 9.82
N GLN A 262 -6.77 9.36 10.05
CA GLN A 262 -5.76 9.94 10.94
C GLN A 262 -4.47 10.23 10.16
N SER A 263 -3.91 11.42 10.31
CA SER A 263 -2.63 11.81 9.69
C SER A 263 -1.42 11.31 10.49
N LYS A 264 -1.56 11.24 11.82
CA LYS A 264 -0.53 10.77 12.75
C LYS A 264 -0.82 9.33 13.20
N VAL A 265 -0.72 8.39 12.25
CA VAL A 265 -0.97 6.96 12.51
C VAL A 265 0.00 6.36 13.55
N PRO A 266 1.30 6.71 13.60
CA PRO A 266 2.19 6.21 14.65
C PRO A 266 1.71 6.54 16.07
N GLU A 267 1.27 7.78 16.32
CA GLU A 267 0.73 8.23 17.60
C GLU A 267 -0.53 7.45 17.97
N CYS A 268 -1.36 7.15 16.99
CA CYS A 268 -2.53 6.30 17.19
C CYS A 268 -2.12 4.87 17.58
N LEU A 269 -1.22 4.26 16.79
CA LEU A 269 -0.74 2.89 17.04
C LEU A 269 -0.05 2.74 18.38
N SER A 270 0.58 3.80 18.93
CA SER A 270 1.21 3.76 20.23
C SER A 270 0.22 3.49 21.38
N LEU A 271 -1.06 3.79 21.17
CA LEU A 271 -2.13 3.54 22.15
C LEU A 271 -2.67 2.09 22.11
N ALA A 272 -2.31 1.30 21.08
CA ALA A 272 -2.80 -0.06 20.94
C ALA A 272 -2.03 -1.05 21.81
N ASP A 273 -2.73 -2.01 22.42
CA ASP A 273 -2.13 -3.19 23.01
C ASP A 273 -2.03 -4.32 21.95
N GLU A 274 -2.99 -4.39 21.04
CA GLU A 274 -2.93 -5.24 19.83
C GLU A 274 -3.52 -4.54 18.61
N VAL A 275 -3.09 -4.94 17.42
CA VAL A 275 -3.72 -4.56 16.16
C VAL A 275 -4.39 -5.78 15.54
N VAL A 276 -5.65 -5.66 15.10
CA VAL A 276 -6.40 -6.76 14.49
C VAL A 276 -6.64 -6.47 13.02
N SER A 277 -6.27 -7.42 12.16
CA SER A 277 -6.63 -7.41 10.75
C SER A 277 -7.85 -8.31 10.51
N GLY A 278 -8.93 -7.71 10.01
CA GLY A 278 -10.23 -8.35 9.85
C GLY A 278 -10.45 -9.08 8.53
N ASN A 279 -9.48 -9.06 7.62
CA ASN A 279 -9.62 -9.73 6.32
C ASN A 279 -9.88 -11.22 6.47
N THR A 280 -11.09 -11.67 6.12
CA THR A 280 -11.48 -13.09 6.18
C THR A 280 -11.89 -13.64 4.82
N THR A 281 -12.27 -12.79 3.87
CA THR A 281 -12.85 -13.19 2.58
C THR A 281 -11.88 -13.16 1.42
N LYS A 282 -11.05 -12.11 1.35
CA LYS A 282 -10.06 -11.94 0.27
C LYS A 282 -8.69 -11.59 0.87
N PRO A 283 -7.62 -12.26 0.42
CA PRO A 283 -6.27 -11.97 0.92
C PRO A 283 -5.81 -10.57 0.51
N GLU A 284 -5.12 -9.89 1.41
CA GLU A 284 -4.36 -8.70 1.05
C GLU A 284 -3.09 -9.07 0.29
N SER A 285 -2.73 -8.24 -0.67
CA SER A 285 -1.53 -8.45 -1.47
C SER A 285 -0.24 -8.24 -0.69
N PHE A 286 -0.29 -7.44 0.37
CA PHE A 286 0.84 -7.20 1.27
C PHE A 286 0.35 -7.06 2.71
N GLY A 287 -0.14 -5.94 3.15
CA GLY A 287 -0.57 -5.70 4.53
C GLY A 287 0.26 -4.61 5.18
N LEU A 288 0.24 -3.40 4.58
CA LEU A 288 1.00 -2.26 5.13
C LEU A 288 0.65 -1.99 6.60
N SER A 289 -0.62 -2.08 7.00
CA SER A 289 -1.04 -1.87 8.39
C SER A 289 -0.42 -2.85 9.39
N VAL A 290 -0.10 -4.07 8.94
CA VAL A 290 0.61 -5.07 9.76
C VAL A 290 2.07 -4.66 9.95
N VAL A 291 2.73 -4.25 8.88
CA VAL A 291 4.12 -3.76 8.93
C VAL A 291 4.22 -2.48 9.77
N GLU A 292 3.24 -1.58 9.64
CA GLU A 292 3.14 -0.34 10.43
C GLU A 292 2.98 -0.65 11.94
N ALA A 293 2.12 -1.61 12.28
CA ALA A 293 1.94 -2.05 13.67
C ALA A 293 3.22 -2.66 14.26
N TYR A 294 3.86 -3.56 13.52
CA TYR A 294 5.12 -4.18 13.95
C TYR A 294 6.27 -3.16 14.06
N ALA A 295 6.33 -2.16 13.17
CA ALA A 295 7.30 -1.07 13.29
C ALA A 295 7.14 -0.26 14.58
N MET A 296 5.91 -0.20 15.11
CA MET A 296 5.58 0.40 16.40
C MET A 296 5.64 -0.59 17.57
N ASN A 297 6.26 -1.76 17.39
CA ASN A 297 6.30 -2.87 18.35
C ASN A 297 4.91 -3.31 18.85
N ARG A 298 3.87 -3.19 18.03
CA ARG A 298 2.52 -3.64 18.38
C ARG A 298 2.26 -5.02 17.81
N PRO A 299 1.86 -6.00 18.65
CA PRO A 299 1.50 -7.34 18.18
C PRO A 299 0.29 -7.25 17.25
N VAL A 300 0.30 -8.11 16.22
CA VAL A 300 -0.80 -8.21 15.27
C VAL A 300 -1.48 -9.56 15.39
N ARG A 301 -2.79 -9.53 15.54
CA ARG A 301 -3.66 -10.69 15.42
C ARG A 301 -4.46 -10.61 14.13
N VAL A 302 -4.57 -11.71 13.43
CA VAL A 302 -5.37 -11.81 12.20
C VAL A 302 -6.53 -12.76 12.43
N LEU A 303 -7.71 -12.40 11.93
CA LEU A 303 -8.88 -13.29 12.01
C LEU A 303 -8.77 -14.47 11.05
N ARG A 304 -8.00 -14.28 9.96
CA ARG A 304 -7.60 -15.35 9.04
C ARG A 304 -6.20 -15.09 8.52
N LYS A 305 -5.33 -16.08 8.69
CA LYS A 305 -3.94 -15.99 8.22
C LYS A 305 -3.83 -16.47 6.78
N PHE A 306 -3.70 -15.54 5.82
CA PHE A 306 -3.57 -15.85 4.39
C PHE A 306 -3.02 -14.65 3.60
N GLY A 307 -2.61 -14.88 2.34
CA GLY A 307 -2.08 -13.84 1.44
C GLY A 307 -0.78 -13.20 1.94
N GLY A 308 -0.53 -11.97 1.51
CA GLY A 308 0.67 -11.23 1.85
C GLY A 308 0.82 -10.94 3.35
N VAL A 309 -0.30 -10.85 4.08
CA VAL A 309 -0.26 -10.69 5.55
C VAL A 309 0.34 -11.93 6.22
N ALA A 310 -0.02 -13.14 5.76
CA ALA A 310 0.55 -14.38 6.28
C ALA A 310 2.07 -14.41 6.05
N GLU A 311 2.52 -14.04 4.85
CA GLU A 311 3.95 -13.99 4.53
C GLU A 311 4.72 -13.03 5.45
N ILE A 312 4.15 -11.85 5.75
CA ILE A 312 4.77 -10.88 6.67
C ILE A 312 4.90 -11.49 8.07
N MET A 313 3.82 -12.08 8.58
CA MET A 313 3.82 -12.67 9.92
C MET A 313 4.82 -13.81 10.03
N ASP A 314 4.88 -14.70 9.03
CA ASP A 314 5.81 -15.82 8.99
C ASP A 314 7.26 -15.35 8.88
N ALA A 315 7.54 -14.36 8.03
CA ALA A 315 8.87 -13.78 7.87
C ALA A 315 9.35 -13.07 9.15
N VAL A 316 8.47 -12.32 9.81
CA VAL A 316 8.79 -11.66 11.09
C VAL A 316 9.05 -12.71 12.18
N ALA A 317 8.22 -13.75 12.29
CA ALA A 317 8.42 -14.84 13.27
C ALA A 317 9.73 -15.61 13.02
N ALA A 318 10.09 -15.84 11.76
CA ALA A 318 11.30 -16.56 11.36
C ALA A 318 12.57 -15.68 11.38
N SER A 319 12.46 -14.38 11.60
CA SER A 319 13.60 -13.44 11.50
C SER A 319 14.66 -13.61 12.59
N GLY A 320 14.29 -14.20 13.73
CA GLY A 320 15.17 -14.33 14.90
C GLY A 320 15.51 -12.99 15.57
N GLN A 321 14.86 -11.90 15.18
CA GLN A 321 15.11 -10.58 15.75
C GLN A 321 14.44 -10.44 17.13
N PRO A 322 15.05 -9.73 18.09
CA PRO A 322 14.54 -9.60 19.46
C PRO A 322 13.22 -8.82 19.54
N THR A 323 12.97 -7.90 18.62
CA THR A 323 11.74 -7.10 18.60
C THR A 323 11.06 -7.15 17.22
N LEU A 324 9.75 -6.89 17.22
CA LEU A 324 8.96 -6.77 15.97
C LEU A 324 9.48 -5.64 15.08
N ARG A 325 9.91 -4.53 15.69
CA ARG A 325 10.48 -3.39 14.99
C ARG A 325 11.79 -3.74 14.28
N GLU A 326 12.69 -4.46 14.95
CA GLU A 326 13.97 -4.87 14.35
C GLU A 326 13.75 -5.86 13.20
N ALA A 327 12.81 -6.79 13.36
CA ALA A 327 12.41 -7.69 12.28
C ALA A 327 11.90 -6.91 11.05
N VAL A 328 11.02 -5.93 11.27
CA VAL A 328 10.50 -5.08 10.20
C VAL A 328 11.59 -4.21 9.60
N ALA A 329 12.51 -3.68 10.39
CA ALA A 329 13.62 -2.88 9.89
C ALA A 329 14.47 -3.67 8.90
N ALA A 330 14.80 -4.90 9.23
CA ALA A 330 15.61 -5.78 8.39
C ALA A 330 14.88 -6.23 7.12
N LEU A 331 13.59 -6.56 7.22
CA LEU A 331 12.85 -7.18 6.13
C LEU A 331 12.14 -6.17 5.22
N TYR A 332 11.62 -5.08 5.80
CA TYR A 332 10.67 -4.16 5.18
C TYR A 332 11.05 -2.67 5.35
N GLY A 333 12.21 -2.34 5.89
CA GLY A 333 12.68 -0.95 5.94
C GLY A 333 12.75 -0.32 4.55
N SER A 334 12.47 0.98 4.43
CA SER A 334 12.47 1.69 3.14
C SER A 334 13.78 1.53 2.38
N ASP A 335 14.91 1.49 3.06
CA ASP A 335 16.22 1.35 2.43
C ASP A 335 16.41 -0.07 1.84
N ALA A 336 16.01 -1.11 2.57
CA ALA A 336 16.06 -2.51 2.08
C ALA A 336 15.13 -2.72 0.86
N ALA A 337 13.92 -2.16 0.89
CA ALA A 337 13.00 -2.19 -0.24
C ALA A 337 13.56 -1.42 -1.44
N MET A 338 14.22 -0.28 -1.20
CA MET A 338 14.82 0.53 -2.24
C MET A 338 16.01 -0.18 -2.90
N GLN A 339 16.87 -0.84 -2.14
CA GLN A 339 17.97 -1.63 -2.72
C GLN A 339 17.45 -2.70 -3.68
N LYS A 340 16.39 -3.43 -3.30
CA LYS A 340 15.73 -4.39 -4.20
C LYS A 340 15.16 -3.73 -5.45
N THR A 341 14.57 -2.54 -5.30
CA THR A 341 14.04 -1.76 -6.44
C THR A 341 15.16 -1.32 -7.37
N LEU A 342 16.26 -0.81 -6.83
CA LEU A 342 17.44 -0.39 -7.62
C LEU A 342 18.07 -1.57 -8.36
N ALA A 343 18.11 -2.75 -7.75
CA ALA A 343 18.57 -3.97 -8.42
C ALA A 343 17.69 -4.33 -9.63
N VAL A 344 16.37 -4.12 -9.54
CA VAL A 344 15.49 -4.31 -10.70
C VAL A 344 15.70 -3.23 -11.76
N LEU A 345 15.93 -1.98 -11.36
CA LEU A 345 16.18 -0.88 -12.29
C LEU A 345 17.52 -1.04 -13.01
N SER A 346 18.55 -1.57 -12.33
CA SER A 346 19.85 -1.81 -12.95
C SER A 346 19.81 -2.86 -14.08
N GLU A 347 18.79 -3.71 -14.14
CA GLU A 347 18.59 -4.63 -15.27
C GLU A 347 18.29 -3.89 -16.60
N PHE A 348 18.00 -2.59 -16.58
CA PHE A 348 17.72 -1.75 -17.75
C PHE A 348 18.84 -0.79 -18.10
N VAL A 349 19.84 -0.65 -17.24
CA VAL A 349 21.01 0.21 -17.49
C VAL A 349 22.10 -0.66 -18.09
N ILE A 350 22.38 -0.44 -19.35
CA ILE A 350 23.52 -1.03 -20.07
C ILE A 350 24.63 0.02 -20.10
#